data_75e3a3149cdd5ed71e66e63f249dadb8
#
_entry.id   75e3a3149cdd5ed71e66e63f249dadb8
#
_cell.length_a   1.000
_cell.length_b   1.000
_cell.length_c   1.000
_cell.angle_alpha   90.00
_cell.angle_beta   90.00
_cell.angle_gamma   90.00
#
_symmetry.space_group_name_H-M   'P 1'
#
loop_
_entity.id
_entity.type
_entity.pdbx_description
1 polymer ?
#
loop_
_entity_poly.entity_id
_entity_poly.type
_entity_poly.pdbx_seq_one_letter_code
_entity_poly.pdbx_strand_id
1 'polypeptide(L)' 'MSVLRIERTRYVVMRRNRTEIWCGLSREFHFVKVDELKGTAIKTYRTAKQAESGCSSWDRDFEIVKCKEIIDIESEEK' A
#
# COMPACT_ATOMS: atom_id res chain seq x y z
N MET A 1 2.77 29.01 10.20
CA MET A 1 2.25 27.64 10.16
C MET A 1 3.38 26.69 9.75
N SER A 2 3.65 25.71 10.56
CA SER A 2 4.70 24.77 10.22
C SER A 2 4.09 23.44 9.78
N VAL A 3 4.72 22.86 8.79
CA VAL A 3 4.29 21.58 8.23
C VAL A 3 5.46 20.61 8.33
N LEU A 4 5.18 19.47 8.88
CA LEU A 4 6.17 18.41 8.96
C LEU A 4 5.84 17.38 7.88
N ARG A 5 6.78 17.13 7.01
CA ARG A 5 6.62 16.12 5.96
C ARG A 5 7.54 14.95 6.25
N ILE A 6 6.94 13.78 6.30
CA ILE A 6 7.68 12.54 6.50
C ILE A 6 7.58 11.74 5.22
N GLU A 7 8.73 11.33 4.69
CA GLU A 7 8.77 10.49 3.48
C GLU A 7 9.46 9.20 3.83
N ARG A 8 8.84 8.09 3.48
CA ARG A 8 9.39 6.77 3.77
C ARG A 8 9.25 5.88 2.55
N THR A 9 10.23 5.02 2.36
CA THR A 9 10.15 4.00 1.33
C THR A 9 9.27 2.87 1.84
N ARG A 10 8.30 2.49 1.04
CA ARG A 10 7.39 1.40 1.37
C ARG A 10 7.27 0.49 0.17
N TYR A 11 6.65 -0.65 0.39
CA TYR A 11 6.46 -1.65 -0.66
C TYR A 11 4.99 -2.06 -0.67
N VAL A 12 4.45 -2.20 -1.86
CA VAL A 12 3.07 -2.66 -2.04
C VAL A 12 3.09 -3.86 -2.96
N VAL A 13 2.04 -4.64 -2.91
CA VAL A 13 1.89 -5.80 -3.77
C VAL A 13 0.80 -5.51 -4.79
N MET A 14 1.10 -5.68 -6.05
CA MET A 14 0.16 -5.44 -7.14
C MET A 14 0.11 -6.66 -8.05
N ARG A 15 -1.01 -6.83 -8.73
CA ARG A 15 -1.06 -7.80 -9.82
C ARG A 15 -0.06 -7.39 -10.90
N ARG A 16 0.48 -8.36 -11.62
CA ARG A 16 1.52 -8.08 -12.61
C ARG A 16 1.07 -7.11 -13.70
N ASN A 17 -0.21 -7.08 -13.99
CA ASN A 17 -0.75 -6.12 -14.95
C ASN A 17 -1.01 -4.74 -14.33
N ARG A 18 -0.76 -4.60 -13.03
CA ARG A 18 -0.90 -3.37 -12.26
C ARG A 18 -2.31 -2.79 -12.26
N THR A 19 -3.30 -3.63 -12.45
CA THR A 19 -4.69 -3.18 -12.39
C THR A 19 -5.29 -3.32 -11.00
N GLU A 20 -4.69 -4.14 -10.14
CA GLU A 20 -5.19 -4.38 -8.79
C GLU A 20 -4.06 -4.29 -7.79
N ILE A 21 -4.39 -3.84 -6.59
CA ILE A 21 -3.41 -3.68 -5.52
C ILE A 21 -3.87 -4.42 -4.27
N TRP A 22 -2.92 -4.99 -3.54
CA TRP A 22 -3.18 -5.75 -2.33
C TRP A 22 -3.55 -4.83 -1.19
N CYS A 23 -4.68 -5.10 -0.56
CA CYS A 23 -5.17 -4.30 0.55
C CYS A 23 -5.17 -5.06 1.88
N GLY A 24 -4.54 -6.21 1.89
CA GLY A 24 -4.42 -7.01 3.10
C GLY A 24 -5.51 -8.06 3.21
N LEU A 25 -5.48 -8.78 4.29
CA LEU A 25 -6.47 -9.83 4.54
C LEU A 25 -7.73 -9.19 5.07
N SER A 26 -8.70 -8.99 4.21
CA SER A 26 -10.02 -8.56 4.63
C SER A 26 -10.97 -9.73 4.41
N ARG A 27 -12.19 -9.54 4.83
CA ARG A 27 -13.17 -10.63 4.74
C ARG A 27 -13.43 -11.10 3.32
N GLU A 28 -13.35 -10.19 2.37
CA GLU A 28 -13.84 -10.50 1.04
C GLU A 28 -12.80 -10.33 -0.05
N PHE A 29 -11.96 -9.33 0.07
CA PHE A 29 -11.09 -8.99 -1.03
C PHE A 29 -9.69 -8.72 -0.58
N HIS A 30 -8.79 -9.32 -1.28
CA HIS A 30 -7.37 -9.13 -1.04
C HIS A 30 -6.80 -8.13 -2.03
N PHE A 31 -7.24 -8.22 -3.28
CA PHE A 31 -6.83 -7.29 -4.33
C PHE A 31 -8.02 -6.45 -4.75
N VAL A 32 -7.80 -5.15 -4.88
CA VAL A 32 -8.83 -4.20 -5.28
C VAL A 32 -8.34 -3.45 -6.49
N LYS A 33 -9.22 -3.20 -7.44
CA LYS A 33 -8.86 -2.44 -8.63
C LYS A 33 -8.43 -1.04 -8.25
N VAL A 34 -7.34 -0.57 -8.86
CA VAL A 34 -6.78 0.73 -8.49
C VAL A 34 -7.74 1.88 -8.72
N ASP A 35 -8.63 1.76 -9.68
CA ASP A 35 -9.61 2.81 -9.95
C ASP A 35 -10.83 2.72 -9.03
N GLU A 36 -10.89 1.71 -8.18
CA GLU A 36 -11.98 1.54 -7.22
C GLU A 36 -11.52 1.64 -5.78
N LEU A 37 -10.38 2.26 -5.56
CA LEU A 37 -9.77 2.32 -4.23
C LEU A 37 -10.37 3.35 -3.28
N LYS A 38 -11.39 4.05 -3.65
CA LYS A 38 -11.96 5.13 -2.84
C LYS A 38 -12.19 4.70 -1.40
N GLY A 39 -11.44 5.31 -0.49
CA GLY A 39 -11.59 5.04 0.93
C GLY A 39 -11.06 3.71 1.40
N THR A 40 -10.47 2.91 0.51
CA THR A 40 -9.90 1.63 0.88
C THR A 40 -8.43 1.80 1.26
N ALA A 41 -8.06 1.28 2.41
CA ALA A 41 -6.68 1.36 2.86
C ALA A 41 -5.83 0.34 2.12
N ILE A 42 -4.70 0.79 1.61
CA ILE A 42 -3.74 -0.06 0.93
C ILE A 42 -2.76 -0.60 1.97
N LYS A 43 -2.49 -1.90 1.89
CA LYS A 43 -1.51 -2.50 2.79
C LYS A 43 -0.11 -2.20 2.28
N THR A 44 0.71 -1.59 3.12
CA THR A 44 2.11 -1.31 2.77
C THR A 44 3.04 -2.06 3.72
N TYR A 45 4.25 -2.30 3.25
CA TYR A 45 5.24 -3.05 4.01
C TYR A 45 6.56 -2.28 4.02
N ARG A 46 7.36 -2.51 5.05
CA ARG A 46 8.65 -1.83 5.19
C ARG A 46 9.71 -2.37 4.26
N THR A 47 9.64 -3.66 3.96
CA THR A 47 10.63 -4.30 3.10
C THR A 47 9.93 -5.14 2.05
N ALA A 48 10.64 -5.40 0.95
CA ALA A 48 10.12 -6.25 -0.10
C ALA A 48 9.85 -7.67 0.43
N LYS A 49 10.71 -8.14 1.33
CA LYS A 49 10.55 -9.46 1.90
C LYS A 49 9.28 -9.57 2.73
N GLN A 50 8.97 -8.53 3.50
CA GLN A 50 7.74 -8.51 4.27
C GLN A 50 6.52 -8.49 3.37
N ALA A 51 6.60 -7.76 2.27
CA ALA A 51 5.52 -7.71 1.31
C ALA A 51 5.27 -9.08 0.69
N GLU A 52 6.34 -9.77 0.34
CA GLU A 52 6.23 -11.10 -0.23
C GLU A 52 5.61 -12.08 0.75
N SER A 53 6.05 -12.03 2.00
CA SER A 53 5.52 -12.91 3.05
C SER A 53 4.10 -12.56 3.45
N GLY A 54 3.76 -11.28 3.38
CA GLY A 54 2.44 -10.82 3.82
C GLY A 54 1.34 -11.05 2.82
N CYS A 55 1.69 -11.28 1.56
CA CYS A 55 0.69 -11.55 0.53
C CYS A 55 0.46 -13.05 0.42
N SER A 56 -0.71 -13.49 0.81
CA SER A 56 -1.03 -14.92 0.79
C SER A 56 -1.95 -15.28 -0.38
N SER A 57 -1.67 -14.69 -1.52
CA SER A 57 -2.42 -15.01 -2.71
C SER A 57 -2.09 -16.42 -3.20
N TRP A 58 -3.09 -17.15 -3.64
CA TRP A 58 -2.93 -18.49 -4.15
C TRP A 58 -2.18 -18.53 -5.48
N ASP A 59 -2.53 -17.62 -6.36
CA ASP A 59 -1.80 -17.49 -7.60
C ASP A 59 -0.63 -16.55 -7.32
N ARG A 60 0.47 -16.81 -7.89
CA ARG A 60 1.65 -16.00 -7.70
C ARG A 60 1.73 -14.88 -8.74
N ASP A 61 0.58 -14.48 -9.26
CA ASP A 61 0.51 -13.46 -10.28
C ASP A 61 0.52 -12.07 -9.66
N PHE A 62 1.58 -11.76 -8.95
CA PHE A 62 1.75 -10.46 -8.32
C PHE A 62 3.22 -10.04 -8.36
N GLU A 63 3.45 -8.75 -8.21
CA GLU A 63 4.79 -8.22 -8.09
C GLU A 63 4.85 -7.26 -6.92
N ILE A 64 6.03 -7.10 -6.38
CA ILE A 64 6.25 -6.20 -5.27
C ILE A 64 6.81 -4.90 -5.83
N VAL A 65 6.11 -3.81 -5.56
CA VAL A 65 6.42 -2.51 -6.14
C VAL A 65 6.91 -1.57 -5.03
N LYS A 66 8.05 -0.96 -5.27
CA LYS A 66 8.59 0.03 -4.37
C LYS A 66 7.84 1.33 -4.55
N CYS A 67 7.46 1.96 -3.45
CA CYS A 67 6.75 3.22 -3.51
C CYS A 67 7.20 4.12 -2.37
N LYS A 68 6.74 5.35 -2.40
CA LYS A 68 7.05 6.32 -1.36
C LYS A 68 5.76 6.68 -0.63
N GLU A 69 5.82 6.63 0.68
CA GLU A 69 4.73 7.08 1.52
C GLU A 69 5.06 8.48 2.01
N ILE A 70 4.15 9.40 1.81
CA ILE A 70 4.32 10.79 2.21
C ILE A 70 3.25 11.13 3.22
N ILE A 71 3.68 11.62 4.38
CA ILE A 71 2.78 12.04 5.45
C ILE A 71 3.02 13.51 5.70
N ASP A 72 2.01 14.33 5.45
CA ASP A 72 2.06 15.74 5.75
C ASP A 72 1.33 15.99 7.05
N ILE A 73 2.03 16.52 8.02
CA ILE A 73 1.45 16.80 9.33
C ILE A 73 1.42 18.31 9.49
N GLU A 74 0.22 18.85 9.58
CA GLU A 74 0.06 20.26 9.82
C GLU A 74 0.10 20.53 11.31
N SER A 75 0.84 21.56 11.68
CA SER A 75 0.87 21.99 13.05
C SER A 75 -0.35 22.86 13.30
N GLU A 76 -1.21 22.38 14.17
CA GLU A 76 -2.36 23.18 14.56
C GLU A 76 -2.02 24.02 15.74
N GLU A 77 -2.21 25.31 15.59
CA GLU A 77 -1.97 26.21 16.69
C GLU A 77 -3.30 26.73 17.18
N LYS A 78 -3.52 26.50 18.40
CA LYS A 78 -4.73 26.96 19.05
C LYS A 78 -4.43 28.08 19.99
#